data_643b3edb4749f8ee012889be42125e02
#
_entry.id   643b3edb4749f8ee012889be42125e02
#
_cell.length_a   1.000
_cell.length_b   1.000
_cell.length_c   1.000
_cell.angle_alpha   90.00
_cell.angle_beta   90.00
_cell.angle_gamma   90.00
#
_symmetry.space_group_name_H-M   'P 1'
#
loop_
_entity.id
_entity.type
_entity.pdbx_description
1 polymer ?
#
loop_
_entity_poly.entity_id
_entity_poly.type
_entity_poly.pdbx_seq_one_letter_code
_entity_poly.pdbx_strand_id
1 'polypeptide(L)'
;VTLKGLPALALAAGLALAHTSASAQSVTLYGILDTGIEYLSHAGANNSSLVRVPANTGSLPSRWGLRGDEDLGGGLHAVFALESGFNVRAGDLNQGGRLFGRQAWVGLSNPYGTLSFGRQYSMTFWVMNDADILGPDLFGSGSLDSYIPNARSDNTVAYKGVFQGLTVGATYSFGRDGGGTGNSPGQGTCAGQTPGQMTSCRQISTMLKYDTAWFGVALAWDEQRGGAGAAANFFNGAAAVPLTSSSDKDTRWQMNGYVKGGNWKTGAGWLGRRVQTASAAVADVNSDMFYVGAMYQFTPAFAVDGEVFRMLNARQNTRATMATLRGTYFLSKRTAVYTQVAWLGNSEHAAYSVSSGGAGGAPTAGTSQLGVNVGMRHTF
;
A
#
# COMPACT_ATOMS: atom_id res chain seq x y z
N VAL A 1 2.43 -76.26 16.89
CA VAL A 1 3.11 -75.47 17.90
C VAL A 1 3.16 -74.07 17.52
N THR A 2 2.44 -73.23 18.22
CA THR A 2 2.11 -71.80 17.95
C THR A 2 3.07 -70.86 18.65
N LEU A 3 3.61 -69.92 17.97
CA LEU A 3 4.17 -68.68 18.52
C LEU A 3 3.19 -67.55 18.34
N LYS A 4 2.75 -67.01 19.47
CA LYS A 4 2.01 -65.73 19.48
C LYS A 4 2.50 -64.86 20.62
N GLY A 5 2.72 -63.62 20.32
CA GLY A 5 2.58 -62.51 21.25
C GLY A 5 3.86 -61.83 21.64
N LEU A 6 4.04 -60.66 21.05
CA LEU A 6 4.69 -59.40 21.51
C LEU A 6 5.16 -58.62 20.30
N PRO A 7 5.16 -57.29 20.26
CA PRO A 7 4.79 -56.30 21.27
C PRO A 7 3.88 -55.18 20.76
N ALA A 8 2.73 -55.03 21.28
CA ALA A 8 1.88 -53.85 21.08
C ALA A 8 2.06 -52.79 22.18
N LEU A 9 2.92 -53.04 23.18
CA LEU A 9 3.10 -52.09 24.31
C LEU A 9 4.23 -51.05 24.13
N ALA A 10 5.10 -51.21 23.13
CA ALA A 10 6.22 -50.29 22.95
C ALA A 10 5.87 -49.03 22.12
N LEU A 11 4.75 -49.04 21.41
CA LEU A 11 4.32 -47.85 20.58
C LEU A 11 3.48 -46.83 21.36
N ALA A 12 2.90 -47.23 22.51
CA ALA A 12 2.08 -46.32 23.33
C ALA A 12 2.89 -45.47 24.31
N ALA A 13 4.12 -45.85 24.63
CA ALA A 13 4.99 -45.09 25.55
C ALA A 13 5.78 -43.96 24.87
N GLY A 14 5.86 -43.93 23.53
CA GLY A 14 6.56 -42.89 22.78
C GLY A 14 5.72 -41.63 22.49
N LEU A 15 4.40 -41.69 22.65
CA LEU A 15 3.48 -40.57 22.37
C LEU A 15 3.12 -39.72 23.61
N ALA A 16 3.59 -40.10 24.81
CA ALA A 16 3.21 -39.44 26.06
C ALA A 16 4.22 -38.37 26.56
N LEU A 17 5.31 -38.10 25.84
CA LEU A 17 6.37 -37.19 26.29
C LEU A 17 6.55 -35.90 25.41
N ALA A 18 5.67 -35.67 24.47
CA ALA A 18 5.67 -34.42 23.69
C ALA A 18 4.58 -33.47 24.17
N HIS A 19 4.38 -33.32 25.46
CA HIS A 19 3.71 -32.16 26.02
C HIS A 19 4.75 -31.04 26.20
N THR A 20 5.31 -30.55 25.09
CA THR A 20 5.89 -29.22 25.11
C THR A 20 4.77 -28.29 25.49
N SER A 21 4.96 -27.54 26.55
CA SER A 21 4.10 -26.41 26.94
C SER A 21 3.76 -25.66 25.67
N ALA A 22 2.51 -25.75 25.20
CA ALA A 22 2.02 -24.91 24.13
C ALA A 22 2.11 -23.48 24.66
N SER A 23 3.15 -22.74 24.27
CA SER A 23 3.21 -21.31 24.46
C SER A 23 1.95 -20.76 23.82
N ALA A 24 1.13 -20.06 24.61
CA ALA A 24 -0.15 -19.59 24.14
C ALA A 24 0.08 -18.73 22.88
N GLN A 25 -0.38 -19.23 21.73
CA GLN A 25 -0.41 -18.50 20.48
C GLN A 25 -1.07 -17.14 20.73
N SER A 26 -0.36 -16.04 20.53
CA SER A 26 -0.93 -14.72 20.71
C SER A 26 -1.60 -14.28 19.43
N VAL A 27 -2.93 -14.24 19.43
CA VAL A 27 -3.71 -13.63 18.36
C VAL A 27 -4.15 -12.24 18.81
N THR A 28 -3.74 -11.21 18.08
CA THR A 28 -4.09 -9.82 18.34
C THR A 28 -5.11 -9.35 17.33
N LEU A 29 -6.28 -8.91 17.81
CA LEU A 29 -7.21 -8.09 17.03
C LEU A 29 -6.74 -6.64 17.06
N TYR A 30 -6.73 -5.98 15.92
CA TYR A 30 -6.37 -4.57 15.79
C TYR A 30 -7.19 -3.89 14.71
N GLY A 31 -7.26 -2.55 14.75
CA GLY A 31 -7.96 -1.82 13.71
C GLY A 31 -7.81 -0.31 13.80
N ILE A 32 -8.30 0.34 12.74
CA ILE A 32 -8.39 1.79 12.58
C ILE A 32 -9.75 2.11 11.97
N LEU A 33 -10.47 3.02 12.60
CA LEU A 33 -11.62 3.72 12.03
C LEU A 33 -11.19 5.15 11.77
N ASP A 34 -11.24 5.61 10.53
CA ASP A 34 -10.81 6.93 10.13
C ASP A 34 -11.69 7.44 8.99
N THR A 35 -12.39 8.52 9.22
CA THR A 35 -13.25 9.18 8.24
C THR A 35 -13.55 10.62 8.65
N GLY A 36 -14.19 11.39 7.76
CA GLY A 36 -14.53 12.78 8.01
C GLY A 36 -15.53 13.31 7.00
N ILE A 37 -15.64 14.62 6.95
CA ILE A 37 -16.39 15.35 5.92
C ILE A 37 -15.38 16.04 5.01
N GLU A 38 -15.46 15.73 3.73
CA GLU A 38 -14.63 16.28 2.66
C GLU A 38 -15.42 17.30 1.85
N TYR A 39 -14.81 18.45 1.59
CA TYR A 39 -15.23 19.42 0.59
C TYR A 39 -14.19 19.46 -0.53
N LEU A 40 -14.65 19.46 -1.78
CA LEU A 40 -13.84 19.66 -2.98
C LEU A 40 -14.43 20.80 -3.80
N SER A 41 -13.60 21.72 -4.25
CA SER A 41 -13.97 22.65 -5.32
C SER A 41 -13.77 21.99 -6.68
N HIS A 42 -14.46 22.48 -7.70
CA HIS A 42 -14.26 22.08 -9.10
C HIS A 42 -14.26 20.55 -9.33
N ALA A 43 -15.21 19.84 -8.73
CA ALA A 43 -15.37 18.41 -8.89
C ALA A 43 -16.30 18.05 -10.05
N GLY A 44 -16.03 16.94 -10.73
CA GLY A 44 -16.84 16.43 -11.84
C GLY A 44 -16.78 17.27 -13.12
N ALA A 45 -17.54 16.84 -14.12
CA ALA A 45 -17.53 17.43 -15.46
C ALA A 45 -17.98 18.91 -15.50
N ASN A 46 -18.76 19.33 -14.51
CA ASN A 46 -19.26 20.71 -14.42
C ASN A 46 -18.41 21.59 -13.49
N ASN A 47 -17.29 21.11 -12.98
CA ASN A 47 -16.46 21.81 -12.01
C ASN A 47 -17.25 22.39 -10.82
N SER A 48 -18.22 21.63 -10.33
CA SER A 48 -19.06 22.00 -9.19
C SER A 48 -18.38 21.71 -7.85
N SER A 49 -18.90 22.24 -6.75
CA SER A 49 -18.44 21.82 -5.42
C SER A 49 -19.02 20.47 -5.06
N LEU A 50 -18.25 19.67 -4.33
CA LEU A 50 -18.66 18.36 -3.81
C LEU A 50 -18.43 18.30 -2.29
N VAL A 51 -19.45 17.91 -1.57
CA VAL A 51 -19.34 17.58 -0.14
C VAL A 51 -19.72 16.11 0.06
N ARG A 52 -18.86 15.37 0.77
CA ARG A 52 -19.10 13.93 1.01
C ARG A 52 -18.38 13.41 2.24
N VAL A 53 -18.74 12.21 2.67
CA VAL A 53 -17.87 11.33 3.47
C VAL A 53 -17.00 10.56 2.50
N PRO A 54 -15.67 10.63 2.58
CA PRO A 54 -14.78 9.92 1.64
C PRO A 54 -14.88 8.40 1.81
N ALA A 55 -14.69 7.66 0.71
CA ALA A 55 -14.88 6.21 0.68
C ALA A 55 -13.63 5.41 1.11
N ASN A 56 -12.44 5.91 0.81
CA ASN A 56 -11.23 5.08 0.87
C ASN A 56 -10.38 5.33 2.12
N THR A 57 -10.23 6.59 2.50
CA THR A 57 -9.33 7.00 3.59
C THR A 57 -9.76 8.37 4.12
N GLY A 58 -9.42 8.65 5.36
CA GLY A 58 -9.29 9.98 5.92
C GLY A 58 -7.80 10.32 6.02
N SER A 59 -7.25 10.40 7.24
CA SER A 59 -5.80 10.49 7.42
C SER A 59 -5.09 9.14 7.26
N LEU A 60 -5.81 8.04 7.51
CA LEU A 60 -5.34 6.66 7.27
C LEU A 60 -6.50 5.79 6.76
N PRO A 61 -6.25 4.78 5.92
CA PRO A 61 -7.30 3.85 5.47
C PRO A 61 -7.90 3.04 6.62
N SER A 62 -9.23 3.03 6.71
CA SER A 62 -9.95 2.23 7.70
C SER A 62 -9.76 0.74 7.45
N ARG A 63 -9.49 -0.01 8.52
CA ARG A 63 -9.19 -1.44 8.48
C ARG A 63 -9.35 -2.12 9.83
N TRP A 64 -9.51 -3.42 9.80
CA TRP A 64 -9.37 -4.28 10.97
C TRP A 64 -8.60 -5.54 10.56
N GLY A 65 -7.99 -6.21 11.52
CA GLY A 65 -7.21 -7.41 11.21
C GLY A 65 -6.88 -8.24 12.44
N LEU A 66 -6.41 -9.45 12.14
CA LEU A 66 -5.85 -10.40 13.07
C LEU A 66 -4.40 -10.63 12.68
N ARG A 67 -3.53 -10.67 13.67
CA ARG A 67 -2.15 -11.13 13.52
C ARG A 67 -1.82 -12.13 14.60
N GLY A 68 -1.07 -13.16 14.26
CA GLY A 68 -0.64 -14.17 15.20
C GLY A 68 0.85 -14.41 15.13
N ASP A 69 1.38 -14.83 16.24
CA ASP A 69 2.77 -15.25 16.42
C ASP A 69 2.78 -16.47 17.35
N GLU A 70 3.34 -17.58 16.86
CA GLU A 70 3.51 -18.83 17.60
C GLU A 70 4.99 -19.16 17.64
N ASP A 71 5.56 -19.27 18.83
CA ASP A 71 6.93 -19.73 19.03
C ASP A 71 7.01 -21.26 18.80
N LEU A 72 7.74 -21.66 17.78
CA LEU A 72 8.00 -23.06 17.43
C LEU A 72 9.27 -23.61 18.09
N GLY A 73 9.93 -22.80 18.90
CA GLY A 73 11.21 -23.14 19.54
C GLY A 73 12.43 -22.84 18.66
N GLY A 74 13.60 -22.75 19.28
CA GLY A 74 14.87 -22.48 18.59
C GLY A 74 14.94 -21.14 17.89
N GLY A 75 14.10 -20.17 18.25
CA GLY A 75 14.00 -18.86 17.60
C GLY A 75 13.24 -18.88 16.27
N LEU A 76 12.52 -19.95 15.97
CA LEU A 76 11.63 -20.08 14.84
C LEU A 76 10.19 -19.77 15.27
N HIS A 77 9.47 -18.97 14.47
CA HIS A 77 8.09 -18.57 14.72
C HIS A 77 7.22 -18.85 13.50
N ALA A 78 5.98 -19.29 13.72
CA ALA A 78 4.93 -19.25 12.74
C ALA A 78 4.15 -17.93 12.89
N VAL A 79 4.05 -17.16 11.80
CA VAL A 79 3.43 -15.84 11.83
C VAL A 79 2.37 -15.71 10.75
N PHE A 80 1.32 -14.92 11.01
CA PHE A 80 0.31 -14.64 9.99
C PHE A 80 -0.28 -13.23 10.15
N ALA A 81 -0.85 -12.70 9.08
CA ALA A 81 -1.72 -11.53 9.11
C ALA A 81 -2.92 -11.71 8.17
N LEU A 82 -4.10 -11.39 8.71
CA LEU A 82 -5.35 -11.24 7.98
C LEU A 82 -5.83 -9.81 8.19
N GLU A 83 -5.94 -8.99 7.13
CA GLU A 83 -6.33 -7.58 7.26
C GLU A 83 -7.38 -7.21 6.20
N SER A 84 -8.53 -6.74 6.68
CA SER A 84 -9.65 -6.25 5.89
C SER A 84 -9.62 -4.74 5.81
N GLY A 85 -9.71 -4.17 4.61
CA GLY A 85 -10.03 -2.76 4.41
C GLY A 85 -11.52 -2.60 4.14
N PHE A 86 -12.13 -1.56 4.69
CA PHE A 86 -13.53 -1.30 4.51
C PHE A 86 -13.82 0.20 4.38
N ASN A 87 -14.97 0.50 3.82
CA ASN A 87 -15.46 1.84 3.58
C ASN A 87 -16.42 2.24 4.71
N VAL A 88 -16.02 3.17 5.55
CA VAL A 88 -16.83 3.64 6.69
C VAL A 88 -18.13 4.32 6.21
N ARG A 89 -18.11 4.95 5.04
CA ARG A 89 -19.28 5.63 4.48
C ARG A 89 -20.46 4.68 4.19
N ALA A 90 -20.18 3.45 3.75
CA ALA A 90 -21.20 2.53 3.25
C ALA A 90 -21.18 1.16 3.96
N GLY A 91 -20.13 0.86 4.73
CA GLY A 91 -19.97 -0.43 5.41
C GLY A 91 -19.52 -1.59 4.50
N ASP A 92 -19.21 -1.31 3.23
CA ASP A 92 -18.76 -2.30 2.25
C ASP A 92 -17.23 -2.53 2.33
N LEU A 93 -16.80 -3.64 1.73
CA LEU A 93 -15.39 -4.00 1.67
C LEU A 93 -14.68 -3.19 0.58
N ASN A 94 -13.46 -2.74 0.87
CA ASN A 94 -12.54 -2.17 -0.10
C ASN A 94 -11.77 -3.26 -0.88
N GLN A 95 -10.81 -2.88 -1.71
CA GLN A 95 -9.92 -3.77 -2.48
C GLN A 95 -10.68 -4.80 -3.34
N GLY A 96 -11.70 -4.35 -4.06
CA GLY A 96 -12.49 -5.19 -4.96
C GLY A 96 -13.45 -6.14 -4.23
N GLY A 97 -13.93 -5.77 -3.04
CA GLY A 97 -14.88 -6.57 -2.25
C GLY A 97 -14.25 -7.75 -1.49
N ARG A 98 -12.91 -7.78 -1.35
CA ARG A 98 -12.22 -8.87 -0.65
C ARG A 98 -12.32 -8.73 0.86
N LEU A 99 -12.71 -9.81 1.57
CA LEU A 99 -12.75 -9.83 3.04
C LEU A 99 -11.37 -9.50 3.66
N PHE A 100 -10.30 -10.08 3.16
CA PHE A 100 -8.93 -9.78 3.58
C PHE A 100 -8.13 -9.12 2.45
N GLY A 101 -8.69 -8.04 1.91
CA GLY A 101 -8.15 -7.37 0.73
C GLY A 101 -6.85 -6.59 0.96
N ARG A 102 -6.44 -6.38 2.22
CA ARG A 102 -5.20 -5.70 2.54
C ARG A 102 -4.04 -6.67 2.75
N GLN A 103 -4.24 -7.70 3.56
CA GLN A 103 -3.27 -8.76 3.81
C GLN A 103 -3.98 -10.08 4.10
N ALA A 104 -3.48 -11.18 3.55
CA ALA A 104 -3.90 -12.56 3.83
C ALA A 104 -2.71 -13.48 3.56
N TRP A 105 -1.85 -13.67 4.58
CA TRP A 105 -0.62 -14.44 4.44
C TRP A 105 -0.24 -15.17 5.72
N VAL A 106 0.56 -16.23 5.56
CA VAL A 106 1.21 -17.00 6.62
C VAL A 106 2.70 -17.15 6.29
N GLY A 107 3.54 -17.25 7.29
CA GLY A 107 4.99 -17.36 7.09
C GLY A 107 5.74 -17.94 8.26
N LEU A 108 7.03 -18.15 8.04
CA LEU A 108 8.00 -18.52 9.06
C LEU A 108 8.97 -17.35 9.27
N SER A 109 9.22 -17.02 10.53
CA SER A 109 10.11 -15.94 10.94
C SER A 109 11.20 -16.47 11.85
N ASN A 110 12.41 -15.95 11.69
CA ASN A 110 13.54 -16.21 12.56
C ASN A 110 14.48 -15.00 12.59
N PRO A 111 15.62 -15.00 13.31
CA PRO A 111 16.55 -13.86 13.34
C PRO A 111 17.12 -13.45 11.99
N TYR A 112 17.05 -14.29 10.95
CA TYR A 112 17.51 -13.96 9.60
C TYR A 112 16.40 -13.31 8.74
N GLY A 113 15.14 -13.30 9.20
CA GLY A 113 14.02 -12.67 8.49
C GLY A 113 12.78 -13.54 8.44
N THR A 114 11.81 -13.08 7.67
CA THR A 114 10.50 -13.72 7.48
C THR A 114 10.33 -14.13 6.03
N LEU A 115 10.01 -15.40 5.80
CA LEU A 115 9.53 -15.94 4.52
C LEU A 115 8.02 -16.14 4.64
N SER A 116 7.24 -15.54 3.74
CA SER A 116 5.77 -15.53 3.82
C SER A 116 5.11 -15.80 2.48
N PHE A 117 3.88 -16.33 2.53
CA PHE A 117 3.10 -16.77 1.38
C PHE A 117 1.67 -16.22 1.46
N GLY A 118 1.17 -15.65 0.37
CA GLY A 118 -0.19 -15.11 0.29
C GLY A 118 -0.24 -13.66 -0.16
N ARG A 119 -1.42 -13.03 -0.03
CA ARG A 119 -1.61 -11.62 -0.37
C ARG A 119 -0.94 -10.72 0.64
N GLN A 120 -0.03 -9.89 0.19
CA GLN A 120 0.76 -9.04 1.06
C GLN A 120 1.30 -7.79 0.36
N TYR A 121 1.88 -6.90 1.13
CA TYR A 121 2.49 -5.68 0.62
C TYR A 121 3.70 -5.96 -0.26
N SER A 122 3.81 -5.20 -1.35
CA SER A 122 5.02 -5.10 -2.17
C SER A 122 6.11 -4.29 -1.45
N MET A 123 7.32 -4.36 -1.95
CA MET A 123 8.45 -3.64 -1.36
C MET A 123 8.36 -2.12 -1.61
N THR A 124 7.71 -1.69 -2.68
CA THR A 124 7.42 -0.27 -2.94
C THR A 124 6.57 0.37 -1.85
N PHE A 125 5.61 -0.35 -1.29
CA PHE A 125 4.81 0.14 -0.16
C PHE A 125 5.68 0.38 1.09
N TRP A 126 6.54 -0.59 1.43
CA TRP A 126 7.40 -0.47 2.60
C TRP A 126 8.40 0.68 2.51
N VAL A 127 8.93 0.94 1.31
CA VAL A 127 9.87 2.03 1.08
C VAL A 127 9.21 3.40 1.22
N MET A 128 8.01 3.60 0.70
CA MET A 128 7.31 4.89 0.84
C MET A 128 6.91 5.23 2.27
N ASN A 129 6.50 4.25 3.04
CA ASN A 129 5.85 4.42 4.33
C ASN A 129 6.64 5.27 5.35
N ASP A 130 7.95 5.38 5.21
CA ASP A 130 8.78 6.12 6.18
C ASP A 130 9.09 7.55 5.75
N ALA A 131 9.19 7.83 4.47
CA ALA A 131 9.58 9.14 3.94
C ALA A 131 8.39 9.99 3.47
N ASP A 132 7.26 9.36 3.10
CA ASP A 132 5.98 10.02 2.85
C ASP A 132 5.38 10.45 4.21
N ILE A 133 5.42 11.74 4.50
CA ILE A 133 5.06 12.30 5.81
C ILE A 133 3.55 12.22 6.07
N LEU A 134 2.74 12.46 5.06
CA LEU A 134 1.29 12.33 5.15
C LEU A 134 0.84 10.88 5.11
N GLY A 135 1.61 10.02 4.44
CA GLY A 135 1.29 8.61 4.24
C GLY A 135 0.10 8.42 3.28
N PRO A 136 -0.66 7.33 3.42
CA PRO A 136 -1.81 7.02 2.57
C PRO A 136 -3.04 7.89 2.92
N ASP A 137 -2.83 9.19 2.97
CA ASP A 137 -3.80 10.23 3.29
C ASP A 137 -4.77 10.50 2.13
N LEU A 138 -5.92 11.09 2.46
CA LEU A 138 -6.93 11.52 1.50
C LEU A 138 -6.37 12.48 0.45
N PHE A 139 -5.54 13.43 0.89
CA PHE A 139 -4.86 14.43 0.08
C PHE A 139 -3.34 14.16 0.03
N GLY A 140 -2.97 12.93 -0.28
CA GLY A 140 -1.59 12.46 -0.33
C GLY A 140 -1.15 11.95 -1.70
N SER A 141 -0.01 11.30 -1.73
CA SER A 141 0.63 10.72 -2.93
C SER A 141 -0.29 9.84 -3.77
N GLY A 142 -1.23 9.12 -3.13
CA GLY A 142 -2.21 8.26 -3.80
C GLY A 142 -3.21 8.96 -4.72
N SER A 143 -3.31 10.30 -4.66
CA SER A 143 -4.12 11.10 -5.58
C SER A 143 -3.43 11.35 -6.92
N LEU A 144 -2.10 11.29 -6.95
CA LEU A 144 -1.29 11.68 -8.11
C LEU A 144 -0.65 10.49 -8.80
N ASP A 145 -0.24 9.48 -8.06
CA ASP A 145 0.34 8.27 -8.60
C ASP A 145 -0.37 7.02 -8.08
N SER A 146 -0.31 6.01 -8.88
CA SER A 146 -0.92 4.72 -8.62
C SER A 146 0.02 3.74 -7.90
N TYR A 147 0.99 4.20 -7.08
CA TYR A 147 1.77 3.26 -6.27
C TYR A 147 0.88 2.44 -5.32
N ILE A 148 -0.23 3.01 -4.88
CA ILE A 148 -1.23 2.31 -4.06
C ILE A 148 -1.78 1.06 -4.76
N PRO A 149 -2.11 1.07 -6.07
CA PRO A 149 -2.42 -0.15 -6.81
C PRO A 149 -1.33 -1.22 -6.77
N ASN A 150 -0.06 -0.82 -6.74
CA ASN A 150 1.07 -1.73 -6.66
C ASN A 150 1.45 -2.09 -5.22
N ALA A 151 0.79 -1.49 -4.24
CA ALA A 151 1.13 -1.70 -2.85
C ALA A 151 0.97 -3.15 -2.39
N ARG A 152 0.18 -3.96 -3.12
CA ARG A 152 -0.10 -5.36 -2.76
C ARG A 152 -0.21 -6.22 -4.00
N SER A 153 0.11 -7.51 -3.83
CA SER A 153 -0.15 -8.53 -4.85
C SER A 153 -0.65 -9.83 -4.24
N ASP A 154 -1.48 -10.54 -5.00
CA ASP A 154 -1.94 -11.89 -4.69
C ASP A 154 -0.86 -12.92 -5.06
N ASN A 155 -1.04 -14.17 -4.60
CA ASN A 155 -0.17 -15.30 -4.96
C ASN A 155 1.31 -15.00 -4.79
N THR A 156 1.68 -14.36 -3.68
CA THR A 156 3.02 -13.81 -3.47
C THR A 156 3.83 -14.70 -2.52
N VAL A 157 5.08 -14.92 -2.90
CA VAL A 157 6.15 -15.32 -1.99
C VAL A 157 6.95 -14.08 -1.65
N ALA A 158 7.20 -13.83 -0.38
CA ALA A 158 7.98 -12.69 0.07
C ALA A 158 9.03 -13.08 1.10
N TYR A 159 10.16 -12.39 1.01
CA TYR A 159 11.19 -12.40 2.05
C TYR A 159 11.46 -10.98 2.52
N LYS A 160 11.62 -10.79 3.84
CA LYS A 160 12.06 -9.55 4.45
C LYS A 160 12.93 -9.83 5.65
N GLY A 161 14.15 -9.28 5.68
CA GLY A 161 15.10 -9.41 6.78
C GLY A 161 15.64 -8.05 7.20
N VAL A 162 15.97 -7.91 8.49
CA VAL A 162 16.57 -6.71 9.08
C VAL A 162 17.87 -7.07 9.77
N PHE A 163 18.98 -6.41 9.40
CA PHE A 163 20.34 -6.70 9.85
C PHE A 163 21.02 -5.40 10.26
N GLN A 164 21.08 -5.12 11.56
CA GLN A 164 21.74 -3.91 12.12
C GLN A 164 21.31 -2.60 11.42
N GLY A 165 20.00 -2.43 11.20
CA GLY A 165 19.45 -1.26 10.52
C GLY A 165 19.31 -1.40 9.01
N LEU A 166 20.01 -2.33 8.36
CA LEU A 166 19.83 -2.66 6.96
C LEU A 166 18.61 -3.59 6.80
N THR A 167 17.61 -3.17 6.05
CA THR A 167 16.48 -4.01 5.65
C THR A 167 16.60 -4.39 4.19
N VAL A 168 16.51 -5.67 3.90
CA VAL A 168 16.41 -6.22 2.55
C VAL A 168 15.06 -6.90 2.38
N GLY A 169 14.46 -6.77 1.21
CA GLY A 169 13.19 -7.42 0.94
C GLY A 169 12.96 -7.68 -0.54
N ALA A 170 12.22 -8.75 -0.83
CA ALA A 170 11.78 -9.09 -2.17
C ALA A 170 10.41 -9.77 -2.13
N THR A 171 9.61 -9.53 -3.16
CA THR A 171 8.37 -10.26 -3.44
C THR A 171 8.36 -10.79 -4.86
N TYR A 172 7.78 -11.96 -5.05
CA TYR A 172 7.44 -12.51 -6.36
C TYR A 172 5.98 -12.98 -6.34
N SER A 173 5.17 -12.44 -7.24
CA SER A 173 3.77 -12.83 -7.41
C SER A 173 3.59 -13.69 -8.66
N PHE A 174 2.93 -14.83 -8.50
CA PHE A 174 2.56 -15.73 -9.59
C PHE A 174 1.30 -15.27 -10.36
N GLY A 175 0.69 -14.17 -9.94
CA GLY A 175 -0.47 -13.54 -10.54
C GLY A 175 -1.04 -12.51 -9.57
N ARG A 176 -0.82 -11.21 -9.89
CA ARG A 176 -1.01 -10.11 -8.94
C ARG A 176 -2.47 -9.82 -8.55
N ASP A 177 -3.44 -10.37 -9.28
CA ASP A 177 -4.86 -10.27 -9.00
C ASP A 177 -5.55 -11.63 -9.15
N GLY A 178 -5.16 -12.60 -8.33
CA GLY A 178 -5.68 -13.98 -8.38
C GLY A 178 -7.18 -14.09 -8.13
N GLY A 179 -7.79 -13.10 -7.49
CA GLY A 179 -9.24 -13.00 -7.32
C GLY A 179 -9.98 -12.54 -8.57
N GLY A 180 -9.30 -11.98 -9.57
CA GLY A 180 -9.92 -11.44 -10.79
C GLY A 180 -10.93 -10.31 -10.56
N THR A 181 -10.88 -9.64 -9.39
CA THR A 181 -11.85 -8.62 -8.97
C THR A 181 -11.35 -7.19 -9.13
N GLY A 182 -10.14 -7.01 -9.69
CA GLY A 182 -9.41 -5.75 -9.69
C GLY A 182 -8.63 -5.54 -8.39
N ASN A 183 -7.31 -5.39 -8.50
CA ASN A 183 -6.46 -5.18 -7.32
C ASN A 183 -6.53 -3.74 -6.84
N SER A 184 -6.72 -2.80 -7.77
CA SER A 184 -6.83 -1.37 -7.50
C SER A 184 -7.50 -0.64 -8.65
N PRO A 185 -8.09 0.53 -8.41
CA PRO A 185 -8.78 1.29 -9.45
C PRO A 185 -7.90 1.55 -10.67
N GLY A 186 -8.44 1.28 -11.87
CA GLY A 186 -7.81 1.59 -13.14
C GLY A 186 -6.59 0.75 -13.53
N GLN A 187 -6.23 -0.28 -12.76
CA GLN A 187 -5.14 -1.21 -13.10
C GLN A 187 -5.65 -2.51 -13.76
N GLY A 188 -6.96 -2.61 -13.96
CA GLY A 188 -7.60 -3.79 -14.55
C GLY A 188 -7.54 -5.02 -13.63
N THR A 189 -7.87 -6.15 -14.23
CA THR A 189 -7.78 -7.47 -13.58
C THR A 189 -6.64 -8.24 -14.23
N CYS A 190 -5.74 -8.84 -13.48
CA CYS A 190 -4.61 -9.58 -14.03
C CYS A 190 -4.32 -10.80 -13.15
N ALA A 191 -5.20 -11.80 -13.27
CA ALA A 191 -5.15 -12.99 -12.44
C ALA A 191 -3.85 -13.81 -12.64
N GLY A 192 -3.40 -13.94 -13.87
CA GLY A 192 -2.29 -14.82 -14.22
C GLY A 192 -2.67 -16.28 -14.12
N GLN A 193 -1.69 -17.14 -13.85
CA GLN A 193 -1.88 -18.58 -13.63
C GLN A 193 -2.46 -19.34 -14.83
N THR A 194 -2.29 -18.79 -16.03
CA THR A 194 -2.68 -19.46 -17.26
C THR A 194 -1.60 -20.49 -17.64
N PRO A 195 -1.96 -21.79 -17.80
CA PRO A 195 -1.00 -22.80 -18.23
C PRO A 195 -0.28 -22.40 -19.53
N GLY A 196 1.05 -22.56 -19.57
CA GLY A 196 1.88 -22.16 -20.70
C GLY A 196 2.23 -20.66 -20.76
N GLN A 197 1.67 -19.81 -19.89
CA GLN A 197 1.95 -18.37 -19.84
C GLN A 197 2.62 -17.97 -18.51
N MET A 198 3.79 -18.46 -18.28
CA MET A 198 4.49 -18.31 -16.99
C MET A 198 4.83 -16.86 -16.60
N THR A 199 4.88 -15.92 -17.53
CA THR A 199 5.20 -14.51 -17.27
C THR A 199 3.97 -13.61 -17.18
N SER A 200 2.79 -14.10 -17.55
CA SER A 200 1.55 -13.31 -17.54
C SER A 200 1.17 -12.88 -16.13
N CYS A 201 0.91 -11.57 -15.96
CA CYS A 201 0.46 -10.96 -14.69
C CYS A 201 1.44 -11.10 -13.51
N ARG A 202 2.70 -11.40 -13.75
CA ARG A 202 3.73 -11.47 -12.69
C ARG A 202 4.00 -10.10 -12.12
N GLN A 203 4.38 -10.08 -10.85
CA GLN A 203 4.96 -8.90 -10.21
C GLN A 203 6.20 -9.30 -9.43
N ILE A 204 7.24 -8.52 -9.58
CA ILE A 204 8.48 -8.61 -8.80
C ILE A 204 8.68 -7.27 -8.13
N SER A 205 8.98 -7.27 -6.83
CA SER A 205 9.29 -6.05 -6.10
C SER A 205 10.47 -6.30 -5.17
N THR A 206 11.41 -5.35 -5.11
CA THR A 206 12.60 -5.46 -4.25
C THR A 206 12.83 -4.16 -3.50
N MET A 207 13.45 -4.24 -2.33
CA MET A 207 13.87 -3.06 -1.57
C MET A 207 15.22 -3.26 -0.90
N LEU A 208 15.90 -2.14 -0.73
CA LEU A 208 17.03 -1.96 0.15
C LEU A 208 16.77 -0.70 0.98
N LYS A 209 16.84 -0.81 2.30
CA LYS A 209 16.58 0.28 3.21
C LYS A 209 17.58 0.26 4.36
N TYR A 210 18.05 1.43 4.75
CA TYR A 210 18.94 1.58 5.91
C TYR A 210 18.38 2.63 6.85
N ASP A 211 18.13 2.24 8.09
CA ASP A 211 17.57 3.08 9.14
C ASP A 211 18.55 3.23 10.29
N THR A 212 18.64 4.45 10.79
CA THR A 212 19.35 4.81 12.02
C THR A 212 18.38 5.45 13.02
N ALA A 213 18.89 5.85 14.17
CA ALA A 213 18.09 6.57 15.17
C ALA A 213 17.58 7.93 14.65
N TRP A 214 18.24 8.57 13.68
CA TRP A 214 17.98 9.94 13.25
C TRP A 214 17.77 10.11 11.74
N PHE A 215 18.10 9.14 10.90
CA PHE A 215 17.78 9.16 9.46
C PHE A 215 17.52 7.77 8.91
N GLY A 216 16.85 7.72 7.77
CA GLY A 216 16.73 6.54 6.94
C GLY A 216 16.77 6.89 5.47
N VAL A 217 17.26 5.95 4.66
CA VAL A 217 17.27 6.00 3.20
C VAL A 217 16.75 4.70 2.63
N ALA A 218 16.04 4.74 1.52
CA ALA A 218 15.45 3.56 0.93
C ALA A 218 15.40 3.62 -0.60
N LEU A 219 15.56 2.44 -1.21
CA LEU A 219 15.43 2.20 -2.64
C LEU A 219 14.44 1.06 -2.85
N ALA A 220 13.60 1.16 -3.88
CA ALA A 220 12.77 0.05 -4.34
C ALA A 220 12.69 0.01 -5.85
N TRP A 221 12.50 -1.20 -6.36
CA TRP A 221 12.16 -1.48 -7.73
C TRP A 221 10.97 -2.44 -7.78
N ASP A 222 10.04 -2.18 -8.69
CA ASP A 222 8.84 -2.98 -8.91
C ASP A 222 8.58 -3.11 -10.40
N GLU A 223 8.31 -4.31 -10.88
CA GLU A 223 7.90 -4.58 -12.26
C GLU A 223 6.61 -5.42 -12.25
N GLN A 224 5.57 -4.88 -12.86
CA GLN A 224 4.35 -5.61 -13.17
C GLN A 224 4.30 -5.98 -14.64
N ARG A 225 4.05 -7.26 -14.93
CA ARG A 225 3.83 -7.77 -16.28
C ARG A 225 2.36 -7.69 -16.67
N GLY A 226 2.10 -7.48 -17.96
CA GLY A 226 0.77 -7.50 -18.53
C GLY A 226 0.19 -8.90 -18.65
N GLY A 227 -1.04 -8.95 -19.12
CA GLY A 227 -1.86 -10.14 -19.34
C GLY A 227 -3.31 -9.74 -19.61
N ALA A 228 -4.19 -10.72 -19.73
CA ALA A 228 -5.59 -10.48 -20.03
C ALA A 228 -6.23 -9.55 -18.97
N GLY A 229 -6.86 -8.47 -19.42
CA GLY A 229 -7.54 -7.50 -18.56
C GLY A 229 -6.66 -6.49 -17.84
N ALA A 230 -5.33 -6.55 -17.99
CA ALA A 230 -4.42 -5.63 -17.33
C ALA A 230 -4.40 -4.25 -17.99
N ALA A 231 -4.21 -3.22 -17.17
CA ALA A 231 -4.05 -1.85 -17.61
C ALA A 231 -3.16 -1.06 -16.64
N ALA A 232 -2.62 0.07 -17.08
CA ALA A 232 -1.89 1.04 -16.26
C ALA A 232 -2.58 2.40 -16.31
N ASN A 233 -3.08 2.87 -15.15
CA ASN A 233 -3.70 4.17 -15.01
C ASN A 233 -2.69 5.20 -14.48
N PHE A 234 -2.75 6.42 -15.01
CA PHE A 234 -1.91 7.56 -14.58
C PHE A 234 -2.67 8.60 -13.76
N PHE A 235 -3.97 8.40 -13.52
CA PHE A 235 -4.85 9.28 -12.71
C PHE A 235 -4.90 10.75 -13.16
N ASN A 236 -4.47 11.04 -14.37
CA ASN A 236 -4.36 12.38 -14.95
C ASN A 236 -5.52 12.75 -15.87
N GLY A 237 -6.58 11.95 -15.89
CA GLY A 237 -7.73 12.10 -16.78
C GLY A 237 -7.58 11.39 -18.13
N ALA A 238 -6.39 10.93 -18.50
CA ALA A 238 -6.20 10.13 -19.70
C ALA A 238 -6.71 8.68 -19.50
N ALA A 239 -7.05 8.03 -20.59
CA ALA A 239 -7.42 6.61 -20.56
C ALA A 239 -6.26 5.75 -20.05
N ALA A 240 -6.59 4.68 -19.32
CA ALA A 240 -5.59 3.72 -18.87
C ALA A 240 -4.93 3.03 -20.07
N VAL A 241 -3.63 2.80 -19.99
CA VAL A 241 -2.85 2.10 -21.02
C VAL A 241 -3.09 0.60 -20.88
N PRO A 242 -3.66 -0.10 -21.87
CA PRO A 242 -3.85 -1.54 -21.79
C PRO A 242 -2.50 -2.27 -21.85
N LEU A 243 -2.34 -3.27 -20.99
CA LEU A 243 -1.15 -4.12 -20.87
C LEU A 243 -1.53 -5.57 -21.20
N THR A 244 -1.96 -5.84 -22.44
CA THR A 244 -2.61 -7.10 -22.82
C THR A 244 -1.65 -8.25 -23.05
N SER A 245 -0.35 -7.97 -23.21
CA SER A 245 0.69 -8.97 -23.42
C SER A 245 1.54 -9.17 -22.16
N SER A 246 2.02 -10.38 -21.93
CA SER A 246 2.97 -10.67 -20.85
C SER A 246 4.35 -10.01 -21.06
N SER A 247 4.63 -9.48 -22.23
CA SER A 247 5.80 -8.65 -22.50
C SER A 247 5.60 -7.17 -22.16
N ASP A 248 4.35 -6.72 -21.99
CA ASP A 248 4.04 -5.38 -21.53
C ASP A 248 4.46 -5.23 -20.07
N LYS A 249 4.94 -4.03 -19.72
CA LYS A 249 5.49 -3.76 -18.39
C LYS A 249 5.03 -2.43 -17.83
N ASP A 250 4.75 -2.41 -16.55
CA ASP A 250 4.64 -1.21 -15.72
C ASP A 250 5.72 -1.30 -14.64
N THR A 251 6.79 -0.52 -14.80
CA THR A 251 7.98 -0.57 -13.94
C THR A 251 8.06 0.70 -13.10
N ARG A 252 8.38 0.55 -11.82
CA ARG A 252 8.60 1.66 -10.91
C ARG A 252 9.94 1.56 -10.21
N TRP A 253 10.53 2.73 -9.99
CA TRP A 253 11.71 2.94 -9.16
C TRP A 253 11.35 3.94 -8.07
N GLN A 254 11.84 3.71 -6.88
CA GLN A 254 11.70 4.66 -5.79
C GLN A 254 13.05 4.88 -5.12
N MET A 255 13.31 6.15 -4.79
CA MET A 255 14.40 6.57 -3.94
C MET A 255 13.87 7.60 -2.98
N ASN A 256 14.05 7.38 -1.70
CA ASN A 256 13.60 8.33 -0.69
C ASN A 256 14.45 8.25 0.59
N GLY A 257 14.21 9.22 1.46
CA GLY A 257 14.84 9.24 2.76
C GLY A 257 14.16 10.22 3.69
N TYR A 258 14.48 10.10 4.96
CA TYR A 258 14.03 11.00 6.00
C TYR A 258 15.13 11.32 6.99
N VAL A 259 14.99 12.46 7.65
CA VAL A 259 15.72 12.82 8.87
C VAL A 259 14.73 13.19 9.95
N LYS A 260 15.07 12.86 11.20
CA LYS A 260 14.22 13.14 12.36
C LYS A 260 15.08 13.49 13.57
N GLY A 261 14.56 14.35 14.44
CA GLY A 261 15.22 14.72 15.68
C GLY A 261 14.26 15.45 16.60
N GLY A 262 14.28 15.11 17.91
CA GLY A 262 13.36 15.70 18.87
C GLY A 262 11.90 15.58 18.42
N ASN A 263 11.27 16.72 18.18
CA ASN A 263 9.85 16.80 17.84
C ASN A 263 9.56 16.93 16.34
N TRP A 264 10.54 16.76 15.45
CA TRP A 264 10.35 16.95 14.02
C TRP A 264 10.84 15.76 13.19
N LYS A 265 10.24 15.63 12.01
CA LYS A 265 10.64 14.71 10.95
C LYS A 265 10.46 15.40 9.60
N THR A 266 11.42 15.22 8.70
CA THR A 266 11.34 15.67 7.31
C THR A 266 11.64 14.47 6.42
N GLY A 267 10.85 14.31 5.36
CA GLY A 267 11.03 13.28 4.35
C GLY A 267 11.02 13.85 2.96
N ALA A 268 11.71 13.19 2.04
CA ALA A 268 11.70 13.53 0.62
C ALA A 268 11.91 12.27 -0.22
N GLY A 269 11.40 12.29 -1.44
CA GLY A 269 11.58 11.16 -2.33
C GLY A 269 11.21 11.45 -3.79
N TRP A 270 11.57 10.45 -4.59
CA TRP A 270 11.24 10.34 -6.00
C TRP A 270 10.66 8.98 -6.30
N LEU A 271 9.60 8.97 -7.12
CA LEU A 271 9.00 7.79 -7.70
C LEU A 271 8.96 7.96 -9.22
N GLY A 272 9.80 7.21 -9.93
CA GLY A 272 9.79 7.13 -11.38
C GLY A 272 8.96 5.93 -11.85
N ARG A 273 8.17 6.13 -12.90
CA ARG A 273 7.32 5.09 -13.48
C ARG A 273 7.47 5.06 -15.00
N ARG A 274 7.60 3.85 -15.55
CA ARG A 274 7.64 3.62 -16.98
C ARG A 274 6.69 2.51 -17.38
N VAL A 275 5.77 2.81 -18.28
CA VAL A 275 4.87 1.84 -18.91
C VAL A 275 5.35 1.61 -20.34
N GLN A 276 5.59 0.35 -20.68
CA GLN A 276 6.05 -0.09 -21.98
C GLN A 276 5.13 -1.18 -22.52
N THR A 277 4.73 -1.06 -23.79
CA THR A 277 3.92 -2.07 -24.45
C THR A 277 4.68 -2.67 -25.62
N ALA A 278 4.40 -3.95 -25.94
CA ALA A 278 4.94 -4.61 -27.10
C ALA A 278 4.32 -4.08 -28.42
N SER A 279 3.18 -3.38 -28.32
CA SER A 279 2.52 -2.79 -29.46
C SER A 279 3.16 -1.47 -29.86
N ALA A 280 3.70 -1.37 -31.06
CA ALA A 280 4.21 -0.11 -31.61
C ALA A 280 3.14 0.99 -31.75
N ALA A 281 1.86 0.63 -31.72
CA ALA A 281 0.74 1.59 -31.79
C ALA A 281 0.52 2.33 -30.46
N VAL A 282 1.07 1.84 -29.36
CA VAL A 282 0.93 2.44 -28.03
C VAL A 282 2.28 2.98 -27.58
N ALA A 283 2.39 4.30 -27.48
CA ALA A 283 3.65 4.92 -27.05
C ALA A 283 3.94 4.64 -25.58
N ASP A 284 5.20 4.41 -25.26
CA ASP A 284 5.69 4.31 -23.86
C ASP A 284 5.28 5.55 -23.07
N VAL A 285 4.88 5.38 -21.82
CA VAL A 285 4.52 6.47 -20.92
C VAL A 285 5.48 6.50 -19.74
N ASN A 286 6.05 7.66 -19.47
CA ASN A 286 6.92 7.91 -18.33
C ASN A 286 6.28 8.96 -17.43
N SER A 287 6.34 8.75 -16.12
CA SER A 287 5.99 9.77 -15.13
C SER A 287 7.00 9.78 -13.99
N ASP A 288 7.20 10.97 -13.43
CA ASP A 288 8.05 11.21 -12.26
C ASP A 288 7.25 11.96 -11.21
N MET A 289 7.23 11.45 -9.99
CA MET A 289 6.66 12.13 -8.84
C MET A 289 7.78 12.44 -7.85
N PHE A 290 7.91 13.72 -7.51
CA PHE A 290 8.81 14.20 -6.45
C PHE A 290 7.95 14.65 -5.28
N TYR A 291 8.42 14.44 -4.06
CA TYR A 291 7.75 14.91 -2.86
C TYR A 291 8.75 15.34 -1.79
N VAL A 292 8.32 16.30 -0.98
CA VAL A 292 9.02 16.73 0.22
C VAL A 292 8.00 17.15 1.27
N GLY A 293 8.17 16.65 2.48
CA GLY A 293 7.27 16.91 3.59
C GLY A 293 7.99 17.08 4.91
N ALA A 294 7.28 17.68 5.86
CA ALA A 294 7.76 17.83 7.22
C ALA A 294 6.61 17.68 8.23
N MET A 295 6.95 17.22 9.43
CA MET A 295 6.07 17.12 10.57
C MET A 295 6.76 17.74 11.79
N TYR A 296 5.98 18.46 12.61
CA TYR A 296 6.41 18.99 13.89
C TYR A 296 5.38 18.71 14.98
N GLN A 297 5.81 18.10 16.08
CA GLN A 297 5.02 17.85 17.27
C GLN A 297 5.18 19.03 18.25
N PHE A 298 4.19 19.93 18.30
CA PHE A 298 4.23 21.13 19.16
C PHE A 298 4.06 20.79 20.63
N THR A 299 3.12 19.89 20.91
CA THR A 299 2.84 19.36 22.24
C THR A 299 2.54 17.86 22.14
N PRO A 300 2.52 17.10 23.23
CA PRO A 300 2.07 15.69 23.16
C PRO A 300 0.68 15.50 22.57
N ALA A 301 -0.17 16.55 22.60
CA ALA A 301 -1.53 16.52 22.09
C ALA A 301 -1.70 17.17 20.72
N PHE A 302 -0.71 17.87 20.15
CA PHE A 302 -0.89 18.61 18.91
C PHE A 302 0.32 18.52 17.97
N ALA A 303 0.07 18.08 16.74
CA ALA A 303 1.05 18.01 15.66
C ALA A 303 0.53 18.73 14.40
N VAL A 304 1.47 19.25 13.62
CA VAL A 304 1.23 19.75 12.27
C VAL A 304 2.17 19.04 11.32
N ASP A 305 1.64 18.57 10.21
CA ASP A 305 2.41 18.00 9.11
C ASP A 305 1.93 18.55 7.76
N GLY A 306 2.81 18.52 6.78
CA GLY A 306 2.49 18.97 5.44
C GLY A 306 3.47 18.41 4.43
N GLU A 307 3.04 18.35 3.18
CA GLU A 307 3.82 17.78 2.09
C GLU A 307 3.47 18.44 0.75
N VAL A 308 4.47 18.59 -0.08
CA VAL A 308 4.34 19.09 -1.46
C VAL A 308 4.75 18.00 -2.42
N PHE A 309 3.91 17.79 -3.42
CA PHE A 309 4.09 16.80 -4.48
C PHE A 309 4.20 17.49 -5.83
N ARG A 310 5.10 17.00 -6.68
CA ARG A 310 5.21 17.42 -8.08
C ARG A 310 5.15 16.20 -8.98
N MET A 311 4.11 16.11 -9.80
CA MET A 311 3.94 15.08 -10.82
C MET A 311 4.30 15.64 -12.20
N LEU A 312 5.10 14.87 -12.95
CA LEU A 312 5.50 15.16 -14.33
C LEU A 312 5.21 13.93 -15.19
N ASN A 313 4.52 14.13 -16.31
CA ASN A 313 4.31 13.08 -17.31
C ASN A 313 4.48 13.72 -18.69
N ALA A 314 5.71 13.67 -19.21
CA ALA A 314 6.07 14.36 -20.45
C ALA A 314 5.36 13.80 -21.67
N ARG A 315 5.16 12.47 -21.73
CA ARG A 315 4.54 11.80 -22.89
C ARG A 315 3.06 12.14 -23.08
N GLN A 316 2.33 12.28 -21.97
CA GLN A 316 0.93 12.69 -22.00
C GLN A 316 0.75 14.20 -21.84
N ASN A 317 1.84 14.97 -21.79
CA ASN A 317 1.85 16.42 -21.58
C ASN A 317 1.02 16.83 -20.35
N THR A 318 1.11 16.08 -19.26
CA THR A 318 0.37 16.35 -18.01
C THR A 318 1.33 16.61 -16.85
N ARG A 319 1.00 17.60 -16.03
CA ARG A 319 1.76 17.99 -14.85
C ARG A 319 0.78 18.42 -13.76
N ALA A 320 1.14 18.12 -12.50
CA ALA A 320 0.40 18.63 -11.35
C ALA A 320 1.35 19.01 -10.22
N THR A 321 0.93 19.97 -9.42
CA THR A 321 1.57 20.28 -8.12
C THR A 321 0.48 20.25 -7.08
N MET A 322 0.70 19.53 -6.00
CA MET A 322 -0.21 19.48 -4.87
C MET A 322 0.55 19.88 -3.61
N ALA A 323 -0.08 20.69 -2.76
CA ALA A 323 0.42 21.02 -1.43
C ALA A 323 -0.68 20.72 -0.41
N THR A 324 -0.33 20.00 0.64
CA THR A 324 -1.25 19.57 1.70
C THR A 324 -0.69 19.98 3.07
N LEU A 325 -1.56 20.47 3.93
CA LEU A 325 -1.27 20.78 5.33
C LEU A 325 -2.33 20.11 6.21
N ARG A 326 -1.90 19.44 7.28
CA ARG A 326 -2.77 18.77 8.24
C ARG A 326 -2.39 19.18 9.68
N GLY A 327 -3.39 19.57 10.47
CA GLY A 327 -3.30 19.73 11.91
C GLY A 327 -4.01 18.57 12.59
N THR A 328 -3.34 17.89 13.53
CA THR A 328 -3.88 16.75 14.27
C THR A 328 -3.88 17.04 15.77
N TYR A 329 -5.04 16.88 16.43
CA TYR A 329 -5.16 16.96 17.87
C TYR A 329 -5.48 15.59 18.47
N PHE A 330 -4.61 15.08 19.32
CA PHE A 330 -4.73 13.79 19.96
C PHE A 330 -5.54 13.93 21.26
N LEU A 331 -6.79 13.45 21.22
CA LEU A 331 -7.67 13.38 22.38
C LEU A 331 -7.20 12.29 23.37
N SER A 332 -6.56 11.25 22.85
CA SER A 332 -5.93 10.17 23.62
C SER A 332 -4.85 9.48 22.77
N LYS A 333 -4.18 8.46 23.33
CA LYS A 333 -3.24 7.61 22.57
C LYS A 333 -3.90 6.89 21.37
N ARG A 334 -5.22 6.74 21.37
CA ARG A 334 -5.99 5.98 20.37
C ARG A 334 -6.92 6.84 19.53
N THR A 335 -7.25 8.05 19.98
CA THR A 335 -8.26 8.90 19.33
C THR A 335 -7.67 10.26 18.98
N ALA A 336 -7.85 10.67 17.75
CA ALA A 336 -7.45 11.98 17.26
C ALA A 336 -8.55 12.60 16.39
N VAL A 337 -8.64 13.93 16.41
CA VAL A 337 -9.36 14.73 15.44
C VAL A 337 -8.36 15.49 14.60
N TYR A 338 -8.70 15.74 13.33
CA TYR A 338 -7.78 16.42 12.43
C TYR A 338 -8.53 17.31 11.44
N THR A 339 -7.82 18.32 10.95
CA THR A 339 -8.24 19.13 9.81
C THR A 339 -7.11 19.13 8.79
N GLN A 340 -7.46 19.01 7.52
CA GLN A 340 -6.49 19.08 6.44
C GLN A 340 -7.03 19.94 5.29
N VAL A 341 -6.12 20.67 4.68
CA VAL A 341 -6.37 21.51 3.51
C VAL A 341 -5.35 21.17 2.45
N ALA A 342 -5.79 21.00 1.22
CA ALA A 342 -4.91 20.75 0.09
C ALA A 342 -5.30 21.57 -1.11
N TRP A 343 -4.30 22.04 -1.84
CA TRP A 343 -4.46 22.68 -3.13
C TRP A 343 -3.71 21.90 -4.20
N LEU A 344 -4.37 21.69 -5.35
CA LEU A 344 -3.79 21.04 -6.51
C LEU A 344 -3.94 21.92 -7.74
N GLY A 345 -2.84 22.18 -8.43
CA GLY A 345 -2.80 22.86 -9.73
C GLY A 345 -2.49 21.88 -10.85
N ASN A 346 -3.39 21.76 -11.82
CA ASN A 346 -3.25 20.97 -13.03
C ASN A 346 -2.71 21.80 -14.19
N SER A 347 -1.86 21.21 -15.05
CA SER A 347 -1.56 21.77 -16.36
C SER A 347 -2.73 21.56 -17.32
N GLU A 348 -2.76 22.25 -18.45
CA GLU A 348 -3.84 22.33 -19.42
C GLU A 348 -4.50 20.97 -19.77
N HIS A 349 -3.69 19.90 -19.90
CA HIS A 349 -4.17 18.57 -20.28
C HIS A 349 -4.33 17.60 -19.09
N ALA A 350 -4.05 18.05 -17.87
CA ALA A 350 -4.09 17.23 -16.67
C ALA A 350 -5.42 17.40 -15.91
N ALA A 351 -5.99 16.31 -15.45
CA ALA A 351 -7.19 16.27 -14.62
C ALA A 351 -6.95 15.41 -13.35
N TYR A 352 -5.80 15.58 -12.69
CA TYR A 352 -5.56 14.95 -11.38
C TYR A 352 -6.55 15.50 -10.36
N SER A 353 -7.03 14.63 -9.47
CA SER A 353 -7.84 15.04 -8.32
C SER A 353 -6.94 15.33 -7.11
N VAL A 354 -7.29 16.32 -6.32
CA VAL A 354 -6.65 16.56 -5.00
C VAL A 354 -6.91 15.40 -4.04
N SER A 355 -8.02 14.65 -4.28
CA SER A 355 -8.53 13.64 -3.36
C SER A 355 -8.46 12.23 -3.94
N SER A 356 -7.99 11.28 -3.13
CA SER A 356 -8.11 9.84 -3.34
C SER A 356 -9.42 9.24 -2.78
N GLY A 357 -10.35 10.07 -2.32
CA GLY A 357 -11.54 9.67 -1.56
C GLY A 357 -12.67 9.01 -2.36
N GLY A 358 -12.42 8.57 -3.59
CA GLY A 358 -13.36 7.83 -4.43
C GLY A 358 -13.83 8.61 -5.67
N ALA A 359 -14.65 7.96 -6.49
CA ALA A 359 -15.11 8.50 -7.77
C ALA A 359 -15.82 9.86 -7.67
N GLY A 360 -15.83 10.61 -8.78
CA GLY A 360 -16.54 11.89 -8.91
C GLY A 360 -15.79 13.11 -8.37
N GLY A 361 -14.59 12.93 -7.80
CA GLY A 361 -13.79 14.03 -7.26
C GLY A 361 -12.88 14.73 -8.27
N ALA A 362 -12.58 14.13 -9.42
CA ALA A 362 -11.65 14.69 -10.39
C ALA A 362 -12.25 15.95 -11.08
N PRO A 363 -11.46 17.03 -11.25
CA PRO A 363 -11.87 18.21 -12.01
C PRO A 363 -11.79 17.97 -13.52
N THR A 364 -12.23 18.93 -14.32
CA THR A 364 -11.92 18.96 -15.76
C THR A 364 -10.44 19.31 -15.99
N ALA A 365 -9.91 18.92 -17.15
CA ALA A 365 -8.51 19.19 -17.50
C ALA A 365 -8.17 20.70 -17.38
N GLY A 366 -6.96 20.99 -16.90
CA GLY A 366 -6.46 22.36 -16.69
C GLY A 366 -7.01 23.06 -15.45
N THR A 367 -7.92 22.44 -14.70
CA THR A 367 -8.58 23.10 -13.56
C THR A 367 -7.85 22.79 -12.24
N SER A 368 -7.57 23.83 -11.46
CA SER A 368 -7.07 23.68 -10.09
C SER A 368 -8.18 23.26 -9.13
N GLN A 369 -7.83 22.64 -8.02
CA GLN A 369 -8.79 22.13 -7.04
C GLN A 369 -8.34 22.41 -5.61
N LEU A 370 -9.26 22.83 -4.78
CA LEU A 370 -9.10 22.94 -3.33
C LEU A 370 -9.84 21.78 -2.65
N GLY A 371 -9.17 21.12 -1.72
CA GLY A 371 -9.75 20.12 -0.84
C GLY A 371 -9.67 20.57 0.62
N VAL A 372 -10.75 20.34 1.39
CA VAL A 372 -10.77 20.52 2.84
C VAL A 372 -11.41 19.28 3.46
N ASN A 373 -10.80 18.76 4.51
CA ASN A 373 -11.37 17.63 5.25
C ASN A 373 -11.26 17.87 6.75
N VAL A 374 -12.32 17.58 7.48
CA VAL A 374 -12.36 17.52 8.93
C VAL A 374 -12.76 16.12 9.33
N GLY A 375 -11.93 15.45 10.11
CA GLY A 375 -12.13 14.04 10.40
C GLY A 375 -11.73 13.63 11.81
N MET A 376 -12.01 12.37 12.09
CA MET A 376 -11.68 11.69 13.33
C MET A 376 -11.12 10.31 13.06
N ARG A 377 -10.10 9.95 13.82
CA ARG A 377 -9.47 8.63 13.79
C ARG A 377 -9.51 7.99 15.18
N HIS A 378 -9.85 6.70 15.19
CA HIS A 378 -9.77 5.85 16.38
C HIS A 378 -9.06 4.55 16.07
N THR A 379 -8.10 4.17 16.90
CA THR A 379 -7.37 2.89 16.82
C THR A 379 -7.74 1.99 17.99
N PHE A 380 -7.87 0.69 17.74
CA PHE A 380 -8.21 -0.30 18.78
C PHE A 380 -7.36 -1.57 18.67
#